data_036163fabee9b3ae345fc9b987e8ca38
#
_entry.id   036163fabee9b3ae345fc9b987e8ca38
#
_cell.length_a   1.000
_cell.length_b   1.000
_cell.length_c   1.000
_cell.angle_alpha   90.00
_cell.angle_beta   90.00
_cell.angle_gamma   90.00
#
_symmetry.space_group_name_H-M   'P 1'
#
loop_
_entity.id
_entity.type
_entity.pdbx_description
1 polymer ?
#
loop_
_entity_poly.entity_id
_entity_poly.type
_entity_poly.pdbx_seq_one_letter_code
_entity_poly.pdbx_strand_id
1 'polypeptide(L)'
;MNTFLEKNRNVKIAGLAVAVLMLIGSERVTAQFKSSSFVPYSSVSVGLGTSSYYGEMAPYSRPLISTFGMMRWNVSASYARHFTPRFGARASFTWARISGDDYKLNNGDRGFPINFARNLHFRNDLKEFALTGIFKLIPDSRSYDRRPQWSPYIFAGIAAVAHNPVARIPDLDGDRWVKLQPLGTEGQGSPGDYPKAYSLVTLAIPVGFGVRYKFNQRFDLSAEVGFRFTTSDYLDDVSKNYPDPNVLKDDLARSMSNRSAEPTAARKGGDRTTGLRNFLTQQYGITDAGIDPFVAIGQTEYATPGTLRGNPARNDNYLLGNIHLTYILGSPIKCPPLK
;
A
#
# COMPACT_ATOMS: atom_id res chain seq x y z
N MET A 1 -4.02 13.05 27.62
CA MET A 1 -5.43 12.60 27.73
C MET A 1 -6.13 12.41 26.38
N ASN A 2 -5.59 12.95 25.26
CA ASN A 2 -6.21 12.83 23.93
C ASN A 2 -5.84 11.55 23.15
N THR A 3 -4.75 10.89 23.46
CA THR A 3 -4.27 9.68 22.75
C THR A 3 -5.06 8.40 23.04
N PHE A 4 -5.72 8.35 24.21
CA PHE A 4 -6.55 7.18 24.59
C PHE A 4 -7.90 7.15 23.87
N LEU A 5 -8.41 8.30 23.45
CA LEU A 5 -9.70 8.43 22.76
C LEU A 5 -9.60 8.10 21.26
N GLU A 6 -8.46 8.35 20.60
CA GLU A 6 -8.28 8.02 19.19
C GLU A 6 -8.06 6.52 18.94
N LYS A 7 -7.34 5.83 19.83
CA LYS A 7 -7.14 4.38 19.73
C LYS A 7 -8.45 3.60 19.85
N ASN A 8 -9.36 4.09 20.69
CA ASN A 8 -10.71 3.52 20.84
C ASN A 8 -11.64 3.80 19.63
N ARG A 9 -11.40 4.87 18.86
CA ARG A 9 -12.23 5.22 17.70
C ARG A 9 -11.98 4.29 16.53
N ASN A 10 -10.74 3.93 16.24
CA ASN A 10 -10.38 3.04 15.13
C ASN A 10 -10.79 1.58 15.37
N VAL A 11 -10.72 1.12 16.63
CA VAL A 11 -11.24 -0.20 17.02
C VAL A 11 -12.77 -0.22 16.93
N LYS A 12 -13.45 0.87 17.26
CA LYS A 12 -14.92 0.97 17.12
C LYS A 12 -15.37 1.01 15.66
N ILE A 13 -14.60 1.63 14.76
CA ILE A 13 -14.92 1.68 13.32
C ILE A 13 -14.69 0.30 12.67
N ALA A 14 -13.61 -0.40 13.01
CA ALA A 14 -13.36 -1.77 12.56
C ALA A 14 -14.42 -2.74 13.11
N GLY A 15 -14.81 -2.58 14.40
CA GLY A 15 -15.89 -3.35 15.03
C GLY A 15 -17.25 -3.06 14.40
N LEU A 16 -17.52 -1.82 14.00
CA LEU A 16 -18.76 -1.44 13.34
C LEU A 16 -18.85 -2.01 11.92
N ALA A 17 -17.75 -2.03 11.17
CA ALA A 17 -17.69 -2.63 9.85
C ALA A 17 -17.92 -4.16 9.88
N VAL A 18 -17.36 -4.85 10.87
CA VAL A 18 -17.59 -6.28 11.09
C VAL A 18 -19.01 -6.52 11.60
N ALA A 19 -19.56 -5.67 12.46
CA ALA A 19 -20.94 -5.78 12.93
C ALA A 19 -21.97 -5.49 11.83
N VAL A 20 -21.71 -4.57 10.93
CA VAL A 20 -22.54 -4.32 9.73
C VAL A 20 -22.49 -5.51 8.77
N LEU A 21 -21.32 -6.14 8.60
CA LEU A 21 -21.19 -7.39 7.82
C LEU A 21 -21.91 -8.57 8.48
N MET A 22 -21.94 -8.67 9.82
CA MET A 22 -22.68 -9.71 10.53
C MET A 22 -24.20 -9.43 10.61
N LEU A 23 -24.63 -8.18 10.65
CA LEU A 23 -26.05 -7.81 10.59
C LEU A 23 -26.68 -8.07 9.23
N ILE A 24 -25.90 -8.02 8.15
CA ILE A 24 -26.35 -8.41 6.81
C ILE A 24 -26.50 -9.95 6.69
N GLY A 25 -25.87 -10.72 7.59
CA GLY A 25 -25.92 -12.18 7.60
C GLY A 25 -27.03 -12.81 8.46
N SER A 26 -27.72 -12.04 9.32
CA SER A 26 -28.70 -12.60 10.27
C SER A 26 -30.17 -12.46 9.87
N GLU A 27 -30.47 -11.64 8.87
CA GLU A 27 -31.79 -11.66 8.25
C GLU A 27 -31.84 -12.85 7.29
N ARG A 28 -32.64 -13.85 7.61
CA ARG A 28 -33.22 -14.70 6.58
C ARG A 28 -34.13 -13.78 5.75
N VAL A 29 -33.49 -13.02 4.86
CA VAL A 29 -34.21 -12.35 3.78
C VAL A 29 -34.70 -13.46 2.88
N THR A 30 -35.83 -14.06 3.25
CA THR A 30 -36.75 -14.68 2.33
C THR A 30 -37.39 -13.55 1.51
N ALA A 31 -36.56 -12.71 0.90
CA ALA A 31 -36.98 -12.01 -0.29
C ALA A 31 -37.22 -13.11 -1.29
N GLN A 32 -38.49 -13.44 -1.47
CA GLN A 32 -39.00 -14.07 -2.69
C GLN A 32 -38.69 -13.08 -3.83
N PHE A 33 -37.36 -13.00 -4.18
CA PHE A 33 -37.00 -12.60 -5.52
C PHE A 33 -37.66 -13.66 -6.40
N LYS A 34 -38.76 -13.30 -7.05
CA LYS A 34 -39.22 -13.99 -8.27
C LYS A 34 -37.97 -14.06 -9.14
N SER A 35 -37.29 -15.18 -9.05
CA SER A 35 -36.07 -15.52 -9.70
C SER A 35 -36.32 -15.44 -11.19
N SER A 36 -36.03 -14.32 -11.80
CA SER A 36 -35.63 -14.39 -13.19
C SER A 36 -34.44 -15.34 -13.16
N SER A 37 -34.53 -16.50 -13.75
CA SER A 37 -33.61 -17.61 -13.68
C SER A 37 -32.20 -17.21 -14.13
N PHE A 38 -31.46 -16.50 -13.25
CA PHE A 38 -30.07 -16.16 -13.49
C PHE A 38 -29.25 -17.45 -13.47
N VAL A 39 -28.44 -17.64 -14.49
CA VAL A 39 -27.52 -18.78 -14.58
C VAL A 39 -26.16 -18.31 -14.06
N PRO A 40 -25.73 -18.78 -12.87
CA PRO A 40 -24.42 -18.43 -12.31
C PRO A 40 -23.29 -18.83 -13.26
N TYR A 41 -22.30 -17.97 -13.41
CA TYR A 41 -21.13 -18.22 -14.25
C TYR A 41 -19.84 -17.86 -13.53
N SER A 42 -18.73 -18.40 -14.03
CA SER A 42 -17.39 -18.09 -13.55
C SER A 42 -16.61 -17.33 -14.59
N SER A 43 -15.57 -16.64 -14.12
CA SER A 43 -14.62 -15.96 -15.00
C SER A 43 -13.22 -16.03 -14.43
N VAL A 44 -12.23 -16.01 -15.32
CA VAL A 44 -10.81 -15.84 -14.98
C VAL A 44 -10.32 -14.56 -15.60
N SER A 45 -9.44 -13.86 -14.90
CA SER A 45 -8.87 -12.63 -15.44
C SER A 45 -7.39 -12.52 -15.13
N VAL A 46 -6.68 -11.84 -16.04
CA VAL A 46 -5.31 -11.37 -15.86
C VAL A 46 -5.32 -9.86 -15.95
N GLY A 47 -4.52 -9.21 -15.12
CA GLY A 47 -4.47 -7.76 -15.04
C GLY A 47 -3.04 -7.24 -15.00
N LEU A 48 -2.87 -6.06 -15.57
CA LEU A 48 -1.66 -5.26 -15.51
C LEU A 48 -2.05 -3.87 -14.99
N GLY A 49 -1.14 -3.25 -14.25
CA GLY A 49 -1.48 -1.96 -13.71
C GLY A 49 -0.38 -1.27 -12.94
N THR A 50 -0.78 -0.30 -12.15
CA THR A 50 0.09 0.55 -11.35
C THR A 50 -0.21 0.41 -9.87
N SER A 51 0.81 0.64 -9.06
CA SER A 51 0.75 0.63 -7.61
C SER A 51 1.43 1.87 -7.04
N SER A 52 0.84 2.45 -6.01
CA SER A 52 1.35 3.65 -5.34
C SER A 52 1.25 3.47 -3.83
N TYR A 53 2.27 3.89 -3.13
CA TYR A 53 2.39 3.82 -1.67
C TYR A 53 1.87 5.10 -1.01
N TYR A 54 1.34 4.96 0.19
CA TYR A 54 0.92 6.04 1.08
C TYR A 54 1.36 5.73 2.52
N GLY A 55 2.18 6.59 3.07
CA GLY A 55 2.74 6.50 4.42
C GLY A 55 3.75 7.62 4.65
N GLU A 56 4.80 7.36 5.43
CA GLU A 56 5.78 8.37 5.85
C GLU A 56 6.56 8.99 4.68
N MET A 57 6.90 8.19 3.67
CA MET A 57 7.65 8.63 2.49
C MET A 57 6.78 9.08 1.32
N ALA A 58 5.44 8.98 1.45
CA ALA A 58 4.47 9.43 0.45
C ALA A 58 3.19 9.94 1.15
N PRO A 59 3.19 11.19 1.63
CA PRO A 59 2.18 11.71 2.54
C PRO A 59 0.81 11.87 1.89
N TYR A 60 -0.24 11.57 2.65
CA TYR A 60 -1.64 11.73 2.25
C TYR A 60 -2.04 13.18 1.94
N SER A 61 -1.34 14.16 2.49
CA SER A 61 -1.59 15.58 2.24
C SER A 61 -1.31 16.01 0.79
N ARG A 62 -0.61 15.17 0.02
CA ARG A 62 -0.28 15.42 -1.39
C ARG A 62 -0.64 14.22 -2.27
N PRO A 63 -1.92 13.86 -2.37
CA PRO A 63 -2.35 12.60 -2.97
C PRO A 63 -1.90 12.42 -4.43
N LEU A 64 -1.92 13.47 -5.24
CA LEU A 64 -1.49 13.40 -6.64
C LEU A 64 0.02 13.14 -6.75
N ILE A 65 0.85 13.85 -5.96
CA ILE A 65 2.30 13.67 -5.98
C ILE A 65 2.66 12.28 -5.45
N SER A 66 2.04 11.83 -4.37
CA SER A 66 2.24 10.49 -3.80
C SER A 66 1.81 9.39 -4.78
N THR A 67 0.69 9.57 -5.48
CA THR A 67 0.21 8.60 -6.47
C THR A 67 1.15 8.50 -7.68
N PHE A 68 1.47 9.63 -8.32
CA PHE A 68 2.18 9.62 -9.60
C PHE A 68 3.70 9.73 -9.45
N GLY A 69 4.20 10.33 -8.35
CA GLY A 69 5.63 10.54 -8.13
C GLY A 69 6.43 9.25 -8.00
N MET A 70 5.88 8.26 -7.32
CA MET A 70 6.55 6.98 -7.04
C MET A 70 5.81 5.77 -7.57
N MET A 71 4.94 5.98 -8.57
CA MET A 71 4.16 4.92 -9.20
C MET A 71 5.04 3.77 -9.71
N ARG A 72 4.63 2.53 -9.43
CA ARG A 72 5.26 1.28 -9.83
C ARG A 72 4.25 0.38 -10.53
N TRP A 73 4.70 -0.76 -10.99
CA TRP A 73 3.90 -1.76 -11.69
C TRP A 73 3.23 -2.75 -10.74
N ASN A 74 2.14 -3.33 -11.20
CA ASN A 74 1.60 -4.56 -10.63
C ASN A 74 1.07 -5.48 -11.74
N VAL A 75 1.00 -6.77 -11.40
CA VAL A 75 0.38 -7.82 -12.21
C VAL A 75 -0.56 -8.62 -11.32
N SER A 76 -1.66 -9.08 -11.89
CA SER A 76 -2.66 -9.82 -11.13
C SER A 76 -3.31 -10.93 -11.95
N ALA A 77 -3.76 -11.95 -11.24
CA ALA A 77 -4.62 -13.00 -11.78
C ALA A 77 -5.78 -13.21 -10.81
N SER A 78 -6.96 -13.48 -11.34
CA SER A 78 -8.12 -13.72 -10.48
C SER A 78 -9.12 -14.72 -11.08
N TYR A 79 -9.86 -15.34 -10.16
CA TYR A 79 -11.03 -16.15 -10.45
C TYR A 79 -12.24 -15.52 -9.75
N ALA A 80 -13.33 -15.32 -10.49
CA ALA A 80 -14.57 -14.80 -9.94
C ALA A 80 -15.74 -15.73 -10.22
N ARG A 81 -16.65 -15.85 -9.25
CA ARG A 81 -17.93 -16.53 -9.38
C ARG A 81 -19.04 -15.51 -9.21
N HIS A 82 -19.91 -15.41 -10.22
CA HIS A 82 -21.08 -14.54 -10.22
C HIS A 82 -22.30 -15.36 -9.83
N PHE A 83 -22.83 -15.14 -8.63
CA PHE A 83 -23.92 -15.94 -8.04
C PHE A 83 -25.30 -15.40 -8.43
N THR A 84 -25.41 -14.08 -8.52
CA THR A 84 -26.63 -13.36 -8.85
C THR A 84 -26.35 -12.31 -9.94
N PRO A 85 -27.38 -11.68 -10.50
CA PRO A 85 -27.20 -10.58 -11.45
C PRO A 85 -26.29 -9.44 -10.93
N ARG A 86 -26.29 -9.20 -9.60
CA ARG A 86 -25.54 -8.11 -8.97
C ARG A 86 -24.32 -8.56 -8.16
N PHE A 87 -24.38 -9.75 -7.54
CA PHE A 87 -23.36 -10.19 -6.60
C PHE A 87 -22.46 -11.29 -7.17
N GLY A 88 -21.18 -11.14 -6.90
CA GLY A 88 -20.15 -12.15 -7.14
C GLY A 88 -19.09 -12.13 -6.04
N ALA A 89 -18.28 -13.19 -5.99
CA ALA A 89 -17.07 -13.23 -5.19
C ALA A 89 -15.86 -13.48 -6.10
N ARG A 90 -14.73 -12.92 -5.70
CA ARG A 90 -13.46 -13.01 -6.44
C ARG A 90 -12.32 -13.37 -5.50
N ALA A 91 -11.56 -14.38 -5.87
CA ALA A 91 -10.25 -14.66 -5.33
C ALA A 91 -9.20 -14.11 -6.31
N SER A 92 -8.21 -13.36 -5.81
CA SER A 92 -7.17 -12.76 -6.65
C SER A 92 -5.80 -12.90 -6.00
N PHE A 93 -4.80 -13.08 -6.84
CA PHE A 93 -3.39 -12.94 -6.50
C PHE A 93 -2.83 -11.74 -7.25
N THR A 94 -2.13 -10.86 -6.52
CA THR A 94 -1.49 -9.68 -7.09
C THR A 94 -0.03 -9.61 -6.63
N TRP A 95 0.85 -9.44 -7.59
CA TRP A 95 2.25 -9.09 -7.33
C TRP A 95 2.42 -7.62 -7.70
N ALA A 96 2.70 -6.78 -6.70
CA ALA A 96 2.80 -5.34 -6.84
C ALA A 96 4.13 -4.84 -6.27
N ARG A 97 4.74 -3.88 -6.91
CA ARG A 97 5.89 -3.15 -6.36
C ARG A 97 5.45 -1.79 -5.86
N ILE A 98 5.77 -1.47 -4.62
CA ILE A 98 5.63 -0.12 -4.07
C ILE A 98 7.01 0.47 -3.74
N SER A 99 7.11 1.77 -3.65
CA SER A 99 8.34 2.46 -3.26
C SER A 99 8.07 3.86 -2.73
N GLY A 100 8.95 4.34 -1.86
CA GLY A 100 9.01 5.71 -1.37
C GLY A 100 10.44 6.24 -1.45
N ASP A 101 10.57 7.57 -1.44
CA ASP A 101 11.87 8.23 -1.56
C ASP A 101 11.76 9.67 -1.05
N ASP A 102 12.32 9.92 0.12
CA ASP A 102 12.29 11.22 0.79
C ASP A 102 12.86 12.34 -0.06
N TYR A 103 13.98 12.09 -0.73
CA TYR A 103 14.63 13.08 -1.59
C TYR A 103 13.72 13.46 -2.78
N LYS A 104 13.17 12.47 -3.46
CA LYS A 104 12.39 12.71 -4.69
C LYS A 104 11.09 13.48 -4.41
N LEU A 105 10.42 13.15 -3.32
CA LEU A 105 9.13 13.75 -2.99
C LEU A 105 9.23 15.09 -2.25
N ASN A 106 10.40 15.40 -1.67
CA ASN A 106 10.60 16.56 -0.83
C ASN A 106 11.76 17.46 -1.27
N ASN A 107 12.23 17.31 -2.51
CA ASN A 107 13.39 18.06 -3.02
C ASN A 107 13.19 19.58 -2.87
N GLY A 108 13.91 20.14 -1.92
CA GLY A 108 14.29 21.53 -1.73
C GLY A 108 13.23 22.50 -1.22
N ASP A 109 12.01 22.55 -1.76
CA ASP A 109 11.06 23.63 -1.48
C ASP A 109 9.62 23.17 -1.21
N ARG A 110 9.37 21.88 -1.03
CA ARG A 110 8.01 21.35 -1.10
C ARG A 110 7.34 20.99 0.23
N GLY A 111 7.78 21.60 1.34
CA GLY A 111 7.01 21.60 2.59
C GLY A 111 7.13 20.37 3.49
N PHE A 112 8.14 19.50 3.29
CA PHE A 112 8.52 18.43 4.23
C PHE A 112 10.04 18.38 4.42
N PRO A 113 10.63 19.44 5.00
CA PRO A 113 12.07 19.52 5.16
C PRO A 113 12.63 18.40 6.07
N ILE A 114 11.84 17.95 7.05
CA ILE A 114 12.20 16.86 7.96
C ILE A 114 12.41 15.54 7.18
N ASN A 115 11.52 15.21 6.25
CA ASN A 115 11.65 14.02 5.42
C ASN A 115 12.86 14.13 4.49
N PHE A 116 13.10 15.32 3.91
CA PHE A 116 14.29 15.56 3.10
C PHE A 116 15.59 15.34 3.91
N ALA A 117 15.63 15.84 5.16
CA ALA A 117 16.76 15.63 6.05
C ALA A 117 16.94 14.15 6.41
N ARG A 118 15.87 13.39 6.58
CA ARG A 118 15.88 11.95 6.88
C ARG A 118 16.55 11.10 5.81
N ASN A 119 16.36 11.42 4.53
CA ASN A 119 17.01 10.78 3.39
C ASN A 119 16.77 9.28 3.26
N LEU A 120 15.61 8.80 3.64
CA LEU A 120 15.27 7.39 3.50
C LEU A 120 14.62 7.09 2.15
N HIS A 121 14.73 5.86 1.73
CA HIS A 121 14.00 5.31 0.59
C HIS A 121 13.76 3.82 0.78
N PHE A 122 12.75 3.30 0.12
CA PHE A 122 12.50 1.87 0.09
C PHE A 122 11.91 1.42 -1.24
N ARG A 123 11.97 0.12 -1.45
CA ARG A 123 11.22 -0.64 -2.44
C ARG A 123 10.68 -1.89 -1.75
N ASN A 124 9.42 -2.23 -2.01
CA ASN A 124 8.81 -3.41 -1.45
C ASN A 124 7.99 -4.13 -2.52
N ASP A 125 8.24 -5.41 -2.69
CA ASP A 125 7.51 -6.29 -3.62
C ASP A 125 6.44 -7.04 -2.84
N LEU A 126 5.21 -6.55 -2.93
CA LEU A 126 4.04 -7.10 -2.25
C LEU A 126 3.50 -8.30 -3.01
N LYS A 127 3.14 -9.35 -2.28
CA LYS A 127 2.40 -10.51 -2.78
C LYS A 127 1.08 -10.56 -2.02
N GLU A 128 0.01 -10.08 -2.67
CA GLU A 128 -1.33 -9.98 -2.10
C GLU A 128 -2.18 -11.18 -2.55
N PHE A 129 -2.80 -11.87 -1.60
CA PHE A 129 -3.91 -12.78 -1.86
C PHE A 129 -5.17 -12.19 -1.26
N ALA A 130 -6.17 -11.89 -2.10
CA ALA A 130 -7.40 -11.22 -1.67
C ALA A 130 -8.65 -12.03 -2.00
N LEU A 131 -9.62 -11.97 -1.07
CA LEU A 131 -10.98 -12.44 -1.26
C LEU A 131 -11.91 -11.23 -1.20
N THR A 132 -12.61 -10.93 -2.31
CA THR A 132 -13.46 -9.75 -2.43
C THR A 132 -14.86 -10.11 -2.89
N GLY A 133 -15.86 -9.45 -2.29
CA GLY A 133 -17.19 -9.36 -2.83
C GLY A 133 -17.27 -8.30 -3.93
N ILE A 134 -18.00 -8.57 -4.99
CA ILE A 134 -18.25 -7.65 -6.10
C ILE A 134 -19.74 -7.32 -6.13
N PHE A 135 -20.08 -6.04 -6.14
CA PHE A 135 -21.42 -5.55 -6.33
C PHE A 135 -21.54 -4.75 -7.63
N LYS A 136 -22.30 -5.25 -8.58
CA LYS A 136 -22.55 -4.59 -9.88
C LYS A 136 -23.67 -3.58 -9.75
N LEU A 137 -23.43 -2.34 -10.13
CA LEU A 137 -24.44 -1.27 -10.11
C LEU A 137 -25.48 -1.49 -11.20
N ILE A 138 -25.06 -2.00 -12.36
CA ILE A 138 -25.94 -2.45 -13.44
C ILE A 138 -25.97 -3.98 -13.40
N PRO A 139 -27.15 -4.60 -13.17
CA PRO A 139 -27.25 -6.05 -13.06
C PRO A 139 -27.00 -6.74 -14.39
N ASP A 140 -26.39 -7.91 -14.33
CA ASP A 140 -26.34 -8.80 -15.48
C ASP A 140 -27.77 -9.31 -15.81
N SER A 141 -28.02 -9.58 -17.08
CA SER A 141 -29.25 -10.23 -17.49
C SER A 141 -29.23 -11.73 -17.12
N ARG A 142 -30.22 -12.49 -17.57
CA ARG A 142 -30.43 -13.91 -17.23
C ARG A 142 -29.22 -14.83 -17.40
N SER A 143 -28.37 -14.53 -18.40
CA SER A 143 -27.21 -15.37 -18.73
C SER A 143 -25.98 -14.52 -19.08
N TYR A 144 -24.81 -15.14 -19.04
CA TYR A 144 -23.55 -14.44 -19.26
C TYR A 144 -23.41 -13.80 -20.66
N ASP A 145 -24.08 -14.33 -21.69
CA ASP A 145 -24.08 -13.80 -23.06
C ASP A 145 -24.87 -12.50 -23.20
N ARG A 146 -25.87 -12.28 -22.34
CA ARG A 146 -26.72 -11.09 -22.30
C ARG A 146 -26.30 -10.06 -21.24
N ARG A 147 -25.01 -10.07 -20.84
CA ARG A 147 -24.45 -9.04 -19.93
C ARG A 147 -24.56 -7.64 -20.57
N PRO A 148 -24.80 -6.58 -19.78
CA PRO A 148 -24.75 -5.19 -20.27
C PRO A 148 -23.34 -4.88 -20.82
N GLN A 149 -23.29 -4.01 -21.83
CA GLN A 149 -22.02 -3.60 -22.46
C GLN A 149 -21.11 -2.89 -21.45
N TRP A 150 -21.67 -1.98 -20.65
CA TRP A 150 -20.97 -1.30 -19.55
C TRP A 150 -21.56 -1.76 -18.21
N SER A 151 -20.73 -2.07 -17.26
CA SER A 151 -21.14 -2.48 -15.93
C SER A 151 -20.17 -1.92 -14.88
N PRO A 152 -20.47 -0.76 -14.31
CA PRO A 152 -19.75 -0.27 -13.15
C PRO A 152 -20.04 -1.14 -11.93
N TYR A 153 -19.03 -1.32 -11.09
CA TYR A 153 -19.12 -2.13 -9.87
C TYR A 153 -18.23 -1.59 -8.78
N ILE A 154 -18.57 -1.94 -7.56
CA ILE A 154 -17.74 -1.72 -6.39
C ILE A 154 -17.30 -3.08 -5.84
N PHE A 155 -16.20 -3.09 -5.13
CA PHE A 155 -15.71 -4.29 -4.45
C PHE A 155 -15.12 -3.94 -3.10
N ALA A 156 -15.24 -4.89 -2.17
CA ALA A 156 -14.60 -4.85 -0.87
C ALA A 156 -14.30 -6.26 -0.38
N GLY A 157 -13.34 -6.42 0.53
CA GLY A 157 -13.00 -7.73 1.05
C GLY A 157 -11.86 -7.71 2.06
N ILE A 158 -11.15 -8.83 2.12
CA ILE A 158 -9.98 -9.03 2.97
C ILE A 158 -8.81 -9.57 2.15
N ALA A 159 -7.60 -9.23 2.55
CA ALA A 159 -6.38 -9.70 1.90
C ALA A 159 -5.29 -10.02 2.92
N ALA A 160 -4.48 -11.02 2.60
CA ALA A 160 -3.19 -11.26 3.24
C ALA A 160 -2.09 -10.76 2.29
N VAL A 161 -1.14 -10.00 2.83
CA VAL A 161 -0.09 -9.33 2.07
C VAL A 161 1.26 -9.74 2.64
N ALA A 162 2.04 -10.49 1.88
CA ALA A 162 3.43 -10.75 2.18
C ALA A 162 4.29 -9.62 1.62
N HIS A 163 5.18 -9.08 2.45
CA HIS A 163 6.03 -7.94 2.14
C HIS A 163 7.42 -8.11 2.73
N ASN A 164 8.41 -7.43 2.17
CA ASN A 164 9.76 -7.40 2.71
C ASN A 164 10.47 -6.17 2.13
N PRO A 165 10.45 -5.03 2.85
CA PRO A 165 11.05 -3.79 2.38
C PRO A 165 12.56 -3.95 2.22
N VAL A 166 13.07 -3.37 1.13
CA VAL A 166 14.49 -3.32 0.83
C VAL A 166 14.92 -1.90 0.52
N ALA A 167 16.15 -1.55 0.85
CA ALA A 167 16.74 -0.29 0.45
C ALA A 167 18.16 -0.49 -0.07
N ARG A 168 18.65 0.52 -0.81
CA ARG A 168 20.00 0.54 -1.34
C ARG A 168 20.98 0.91 -0.23
N ILE A 169 22.07 0.17 -0.12
CA ILE A 169 23.11 0.47 0.86
C ILE A 169 23.88 1.75 0.47
N PRO A 170 24.50 2.46 1.44
CA PRO A 170 25.42 3.55 1.18
C PRO A 170 26.72 3.01 0.61
N ASP A 171 26.74 2.75 -0.67
CA ASP A 171 27.91 2.25 -1.39
C ASP A 171 28.04 3.03 -2.70
N LEU A 172 29.20 3.63 -2.91
CA LEU A 172 29.47 4.45 -4.08
C LEU A 172 29.61 3.62 -5.35
N ASP A 173 29.94 2.33 -5.24
CA ASP A 173 30.27 1.46 -6.37
C ASP A 173 29.21 0.42 -6.72
N GLY A 174 28.10 0.36 -5.98
CA GLY A 174 27.13 -0.73 -6.16
C GLY A 174 25.67 -0.33 -6.14
N ASP A 175 24.86 -1.07 -6.91
CA ASP A 175 23.40 -1.03 -6.83
C ASP A 175 22.90 -2.19 -5.93
N ARG A 176 23.55 -2.37 -4.75
CA ARG A 176 23.17 -3.41 -3.81
C ARG A 176 21.97 -3.01 -2.95
N TRP A 177 21.01 -3.90 -2.89
CA TRP A 177 19.81 -3.75 -2.09
C TRP A 177 19.80 -4.77 -0.95
N VAL A 178 19.48 -4.31 0.25
CA VAL A 178 19.39 -5.16 1.44
C VAL A 178 17.98 -5.15 2.01
N LYS A 179 17.60 -6.26 2.62
CA LYS A 179 16.35 -6.38 3.36
C LYS A 179 16.46 -5.60 4.66
N LEU A 180 15.48 -4.74 4.94
CA LEU A 180 15.53 -3.83 6.09
C LEU A 180 15.11 -4.52 7.39
N GLN A 181 14.09 -5.36 7.37
CA GLN A 181 13.58 -6.04 8.56
C GLN A 181 14.68 -6.78 9.36
N PRO A 182 15.62 -7.54 8.76
CA PRO A 182 16.67 -8.21 9.54
C PRO A 182 17.74 -7.27 10.11
N LEU A 183 17.78 -6.00 9.68
CA LEU A 183 18.71 -5.02 10.21
C LEU A 183 18.23 -4.41 11.54
N GLY A 184 16.91 -4.40 11.76
CA GLY A 184 16.34 -3.81 12.96
C GLY A 184 16.61 -2.31 13.07
N THR A 185 16.32 -1.56 11.99
CA THR A 185 16.70 -0.14 11.82
C THR A 185 16.14 0.81 12.87
N GLU A 186 15.12 0.39 13.62
CA GLU A 186 14.54 1.09 14.78
C GLU A 186 14.81 0.35 16.09
N GLY A 187 15.87 -0.49 16.13
CA GLY A 187 16.23 -1.29 17.29
C GLY A 187 15.37 -2.55 17.48
N GLN A 188 14.60 -2.97 16.45
CA GLN A 188 13.72 -4.12 16.57
C GLN A 188 14.52 -5.39 16.93
N GLY A 189 14.10 -6.03 18.03
CA GLY A 189 14.74 -7.23 18.54
C GLY A 189 15.99 -6.99 19.38
N SER A 190 16.40 -5.75 19.62
CA SER A 190 17.48 -5.40 20.55
C SER A 190 17.06 -5.54 22.00
N PRO A 191 18.00 -5.75 22.94
CA PRO A 191 17.70 -5.73 24.38
C PRO A 191 17.18 -4.38 24.86
N GLY A 192 16.31 -4.37 25.89
CA GLY A 192 15.72 -3.16 26.45
C GLY A 192 14.31 -2.89 25.93
N ASP A 193 13.86 -1.65 25.99
CA ASP A 193 12.50 -1.23 25.60
C ASP A 193 12.41 -0.96 24.08
N TYR A 194 12.88 -1.91 23.29
CA TYR A 194 12.79 -1.85 21.83
C TYR A 194 11.67 -2.75 21.30
N PRO A 195 11.05 -2.39 20.15
CA PRO A 195 10.00 -3.20 19.57
C PRO A 195 10.51 -4.57 19.12
N LYS A 196 9.61 -5.53 19.06
CA LYS A 196 9.90 -6.82 18.40
C LYS A 196 10.02 -6.61 16.89
N ALA A 197 10.74 -7.51 16.22
CA ALA A 197 10.75 -7.55 14.76
C ALA A 197 9.32 -7.66 14.22
N TYR A 198 8.99 -6.81 13.25
CA TYR A 198 7.65 -6.79 12.65
C TYR A 198 7.43 -8.01 11.75
N SER A 199 6.17 -8.39 11.58
CA SER A 199 5.78 -9.49 10.71
C SER A 199 5.97 -9.10 9.23
N LEU A 200 6.44 -10.05 8.42
CA LEU A 200 6.53 -9.91 6.96
C LEU A 200 5.20 -10.28 6.26
N VAL A 201 4.16 -10.57 7.02
CA VAL A 201 2.80 -10.77 6.52
C VAL A 201 1.85 -9.88 7.31
N THR A 202 1.05 -9.13 6.61
CA THR A 202 0.03 -8.23 7.19
C THR A 202 -1.33 -8.48 6.55
N LEU A 203 -2.38 -8.05 7.23
CA LEU A 203 -3.73 -8.03 6.69
C LEU A 203 -4.01 -6.70 6.01
N ALA A 204 -4.87 -6.74 4.99
CA ALA A 204 -5.37 -5.54 4.33
C ALA A 204 -6.87 -5.66 4.04
N ILE A 205 -7.53 -4.51 3.95
CA ILE A 205 -8.93 -4.38 3.53
C ILE A 205 -8.93 -3.68 2.16
N PRO A 206 -9.04 -4.42 1.05
CA PRO A 206 -9.23 -3.85 -0.27
C PRO A 206 -10.63 -3.26 -0.39
N VAL A 207 -10.73 -2.02 -0.85
CA VAL A 207 -11.98 -1.33 -1.20
C VAL A 207 -11.75 -0.58 -2.49
N GLY A 208 -12.68 -0.68 -3.44
CA GLY A 208 -12.50 0.00 -4.70
C GLY A 208 -13.71 -0.05 -5.61
N PHE A 209 -13.53 0.52 -6.77
CA PHE A 209 -14.51 0.52 -7.83
C PHE A 209 -13.85 0.17 -9.16
N GLY A 210 -14.67 -0.30 -10.10
CA GLY A 210 -14.24 -0.60 -11.45
C GLY A 210 -15.37 -0.45 -12.44
N VAL A 211 -14.99 -0.43 -13.70
CA VAL A 211 -15.92 -0.44 -14.83
C VAL A 211 -15.53 -1.58 -15.75
N ARG A 212 -16.49 -2.45 -16.01
CA ARG A 212 -16.36 -3.52 -16.99
C ARG A 212 -16.99 -3.11 -18.31
N TYR A 213 -16.30 -3.39 -19.39
CA TYR A 213 -16.76 -3.29 -20.77
C TYR A 213 -16.82 -4.68 -21.38
N LYS A 214 -18.01 -5.11 -21.85
CA LYS A 214 -18.19 -6.36 -22.56
C LYS A 214 -17.68 -6.21 -23.98
N PHE A 215 -16.54 -6.83 -24.28
CA PHE A 215 -15.96 -6.82 -25.63
C PHE A 215 -16.71 -7.77 -26.56
N ASN A 216 -17.00 -8.99 -26.08
CA ASN A 216 -17.83 -9.98 -26.78
C ASN A 216 -18.48 -10.93 -25.77
N GLN A 217 -19.03 -12.09 -26.23
CA GLN A 217 -19.69 -13.04 -25.35
C GLN A 217 -18.73 -13.68 -24.33
N ARG A 218 -17.45 -13.82 -24.67
CA ARG A 218 -16.44 -14.52 -23.87
C ARG A 218 -15.45 -13.59 -23.18
N PHE A 219 -15.22 -12.40 -23.71
CA PHE A 219 -14.19 -11.50 -23.22
C PHE A 219 -14.79 -10.19 -22.71
N ASP A 220 -14.32 -9.78 -21.55
CA ASP A 220 -14.55 -8.46 -20.97
C ASP A 220 -13.21 -7.76 -20.75
N LEU A 221 -13.21 -6.44 -20.88
CA LEU A 221 -12.14 -5.57 -20.42
C LEU A 221 -12.64 -4.79 -19.20
N SER A 222 -11.86 -4.67 -18.15
CA SER A 222 -12.23 -3.83 -17.01
C SER A 222 -11.08 -2.98 -16.54
N ALA A 223 -11.42 -1.77 -16.09
CA ALA A 223 -10.52 -0.87 -15.38
C ALA A 223 -10.96 -0.80 -13.91
N GLU A 224 -10.01 -0.92 -12.99
CA GLU A 224 -10.26 -0.90 -11.55
C GLU A 224 -9.29 0.06 -10.85
N VAL A 225 -9.78 0.72 -9.81
CA VAL A 225 -8.97 1.42 -8.82
C VAL A 225 -9.41 0.95 -7.44
N GLY A 226 -8.45 0.54 -6.63
CA GLY A 226 -8.74 0.07 -5.29
C GLY A 226 -7.67 0.45 -4.28
N PHE A 227 -8.11 0.96 -3.14
CA PHE A 227 -7.28 1.29 -2.00
C PHE A 227 -7.20 0.10 -1.04
N ARG A 228 -6.04 -0.11 -0.43
CA ARG A 228 -5.76 -1.18 0.54
C ARG A 228 -5.39 -0.55 1.87
N PHE A 229 -6.30 -0.67 2.83
CA PHE A 229 -6.04 -0.29 4.22
C PHE A 229 -5.32 -1.44 4.90
N THR A 230 -4.06 -1.25 5.29
CA THR A 230 -3.30 -2.31 5.95
C THR A 230 -3.32 -2.18 7.46
N THR A 231 -2.94 -3.26 8.15
CA THR A 231 -2.77 -3.29 9.60
C THR A 231 -1.32 -3.10 10.04
N SER A 232 -0.41 -2.81 9.10
CA SER A 232 1.03 -2.63 9.36
C SER A 232 1.45 -1.20 9.05
N ASP A 233 2.40 -0.72 9.86
CA ASP A 233 3.10 0.54 9.71
C ASP A 233 4.58 0.30 9.32
N TYR A 234 4.85 -0.85 8.68
CA TYR A 234 6.20 -1.27 8.31
C TYR A 234 6.29 -1.79 6.87
N LEU A 235 5.44 -1.28 5.97
CA LEU A 235 5.62 -1.57 4.55
C LEU A 235 6.86 -0.88 3.98
N ASP A 236 7.33 0.18 4.64
CA ASP A 236 8.51 0.96 4.30
C ASP A 236 9.66 0.87 5.30
N ASP A 237 9.50 0.07 6.40
CA ASP A 237 10.47 -0.07 7.50
C ASP A 237 10.56 1.17 8.42
N VAL A 238 9.56 2.06 8.40
CA VAL A 238 9.56 3.30 9.19
C VAL A 238 8.26 3.42 9.98
N SER A 239 8.36 3.56 11.31
CA SER A 239 7.18 3.65 12.18
C SER A 239 7.44 4.46 13.44
N LYS A 240 8.57 4.23 14.12
CA LYS A 240 8.80 4.70 15.48
C LYS A 240 9.95 5.71 15.58
N ASN A 241 10.81 5.51 16.56
CA ASN A 241 11.90 6.43 16.92
C ASN A 241 13.24 5.90 16.41
N TYR A 242 14.20 6.81 16.29
CA TYR A 242 15.60 6.44 16.11
C TYR A 242 16.10 5.71 17.36
N PRO A 243 16.74 4.54 17.18
CA PRO A 243 17.32 3.78 18.29
C PRO A 243 18.68 4.37 18.71
N ASP A 244 19.18 3.93 19.87
CA ASP A 244 20.58 4.11 20.19
C ASP A 244 21.44 3.33 19.18
N PRO A 245 22.40 3.96 18.48
CA PRO A 245 23.27 3.26 17.54
C PRO A 245 24.04 2.08 18.15
N ASN A 246 24.28 2.09 19.46
CA ASN A 246 25.02 1.03 20.16
C ASN A 246 24.21 -0.27 20.30
N VAL A 247 22.88 -0.23 20.21
CA VAL A 247 22.04 -1.44 20.25
C VAL A 247 21.90 -2.10 18.90
N LEU A 248 22.28 -1.42 17.82
CA LEU A 248 22.22 -1.96 16.47
C LEU A 248 23.37 -2.92 16.23
N LYS A 249 23.06 -4.05 15.61
CA LYS A 249 23.91 -5.23 15.51
C LYS A 249 25.24 -5.02 14.76
N ASP A 250 25.27 -4.13 13.77
CA ASP A 250 26.43 -3.90 12.90
C ASP A 250 26.40 -2.48 12.26
N ASP A 251 27.47 -2.13 11.58
CA ASP A 251 27.62 -0.82 10.93
C ASP A 251 26.62 -0.64 9.78
N LEU A 252 26.23 -1.72 9.12
CA LEU A 252 25.21 -1.65 8.07
C LEU A 252 23.86 -1.27 8.67
N ALA A 253 23.48 -1.88 9.81
CA ALA A 253 22.25 -1.52 10.51
C ALA A 253 22.26 -0.06 10.96
N ARG A 254 23.40 0.45 11.47
CA ARG A 254 23.57 1.86 11.85
C ARG A 254 23.40 2.79 10.64
N SER A 255 24.10 2.49 9.54
CA SER A 255 24.01 3.28 8.31
C SER A 255 22.60 3.29 7.72
N MET A 256 21.88 2.17 7.78
CA MET A 256 20.51 2.09 7.25
C MET A 256 19.45 2.68 8.19
N SER A 257 19.74 2.77 9.49
CA SER A 257 18.87 3.40 10.49
C SER A 257 18.80 4.90 10.31
N ASN A 258 19.96 5.56 10.19
CA ASN A 258 20.09 7.02 10.05
C ASN A 258 20.94 7.39 8.84
N ARG A 259 20.33 8.02 7.83
CA ARG A 259 20.95 8.44 6.57
C ARG A 259 21.02 9.96 6.42
N SER A 260 20.76 10.70 7.48
CA SER A 260 20.65 12.16 7.44
C SER A 260 21.97 12.85 7.08
N ALA A 261 23.10 12.30 7.52
CA ALA A 261 24.43 12.83 7.25
C ALA A 261 25.04 12.40 5.90
N GLU A 262 24.31 11.62 5.08
CA GLU A 262 24.83 11.26 3.76
C GLU A 262 24.81 12.46 2.80
N PRO A 263 25.92 12.72 2.07
CA PRO A 263 26.03 13.87 1.17
C PRO A 263 25.13 13.75 -0.07
N THR A 264 24.76 12.53 -0.43
CA THR A 264 23.95 12.24 -1.60
C THR A 264 22.60 11.64 -1.24
N ALA A 265 21.64 11.80 -2.12
CA ALA A 265 20.34 11.15 -2.00
C ALA A 265 20.50 9.63 -1.98
N ALA A 266 19.97 9.01 -0.94
CA ALA A 266 20.16 7.59 -0.61
C ALA A 266 19.82 6.60 -1.75
N ARG A 267 18.90 6.98 -2.63
CA ARG A 267 18.45 6.11 -3.73
C ARG A 267 19.21 6.34 -5.03
N LYS A 268 19.43 7.61 -5.42
CA LYS A 268 19.91 7.96 -6.78
C LYS A 268 21.17 8.82 -6.81
N GLY A 269 21.76 9.15 -5.65
CA GLY A 269 22.98 9.91 -5.56
C GLY A 269 22.87 11.39 -5.94
N GLY A 270 21.68 12.00 -5.85
CA GLY A 270 21.50 13.45 -6.07
C GLY A 270 22.11 14.27 -4.94
N ASP A 271 22.65 15.44 -5.25
CA ASP A 271 23.24 16.37 -4.25
C ASP A 271 22.18 16.86 -3.25
N ARG A 272 22.52 16.84 -1.98
CA ARG A 272 21.66 17.28 -0.86
C ARG A 272 22.10 18.57 -0.20
N THR A 273 23.25 19.13 -0.59
CA THR A 273 23.91 20.25 0.09
C THR A 273 22.97 21.43 0.32
N THR A 274 22.36 21.95 -0.76
CA THR A 274 21.48 23.13 -0.67
C THR A 274 20.22 22.85 0.17
N GLY A 275 19.56 21.72 -0.06
CA GLY A 275 18.34 21.36 0.67
C GLY A 275 18.59 21.13 2.15
N LEU A 276 19.74 20.53 2.52
CA LEU A 276 20.11 20.31 3.91
C LEU A 276 20.49 21.61 4.61
N ARG A 277 21.20 22.54 3.92
CA ARG A 277 21.44 23.89 4.45
C ARG A 277 20.15 24.64 4.75
N ASN A 278 19.19 24.60 3.83
CA ASN A 278 17.87 25.22 4.03
C ASN A 278 17.15 24.62 5.25
N PHE A 279 17.20 23.30 5.40
CA PHE A 279 16.64 22.63 6.58
C PHE A 279 17.30 23.10 7.88
N LEU A 280 18.65 23.12 7.95
CA LEU A 280 19.39 23.51 9.12
C LEU A 280 19.16 24.99 9.49
N THR A 281 19.06 25.87 8.49
CA THR A 281 18.74 27.28 8.69
C THR A 281 17.34 27.46 9.25
N GLN A 282 16.35 26.77 8.68
CA GLN A 282 14.93 26.93 9.07
C GLN A 282 14.63 26.30 10.43
N GLN A 283 15.23 25.15 10.75
CA GLN A 283 14.90 24.39 11.96
C GLN A 283 15.81 24.71 13.15
N TYR A 284 17.07 25.05 12.89
CA TYR A 284 18.11 25.21 13.93
C TYR A 284 18.79 26.56 13.90
N GLY A 285 18.43 27.44 12.96
CA GLY A 285 19.06 28.77 12.83
C GLY A 285 20.53 28.73 12.41
N ILE A 286 21.02 27.62 11.88
CA ILE A 286 22.41 27.48 11.42
C ILE A 286 22.57 28.14 10.06
N THR A 287 23.12 29.34 10.03
CA THR A 287 23.28 30.18 8.82
C THR A 287 24.68 30.24 8.27
N ASP A 288 25.68 29.74 9.01
CA ASP A 288 27.09 29.79 8.59
C ASP A 288 27.32 28.93 7.35
N ALA A 289 27.64 29.59 6.24
CA ALA A 289 27.93 28.97 4.97
C ALA A 289 29.25 28.18 4.95
N GLY A 290 30.15 28.44 5.89
CA GLY A 290 31.45 27.75 6.02
C GLY A 290 31.33 26.37 6.66
N ILE A 291 30.22 26.07 7.37
CA ILE A 291 30.05 24.80 8.02
C ILE A 291 29.50 23.78 7.00
N ASP A 292 30.11 22.58 6.97
CA ASP A 292 29.60 21.46 6.20
C ASP A 292 28.21 21.01 6.75
N PRO A 293 27.13 21.07 5.97
CA PRO A 293 25.81 20.74 6.46
C PRO A 293 25.67 19.25 6.89
N PHE A 294 26.50 18.36 6.38
CA PHE A 294 26.47 16.94 6.73
C PHE A 294 27.17 16.67 8.08
N VAL A 295 28.09 17.51 8.48
CA VAL A 295 28.65 17.52 9.83
C VAL A 295 27.70 18.23 10.79
N ALA A 296 27.15 19.37 10.38
CA ALA A 296 26.27 20.19 11.20
C ALA A 296 25.02 19.45 11.65
N ILE A 297 24.38 18.65 10.77
CA ILE A 297 23.18 17.89 11.14
C ILE A 297 23.45 16.88 12.26
N GLY A 298 24.65 16.27 12.27
CA GLY A 298 25.06 15.35 13.32
C GLY A 298 25.31 16.02 14.68
N GLN A 299 25.40 17.35 14.73
CA GLN A 299 25.56 18.16 15.95
C GLN A 299 24.24 18.71 16.48
N THR A 300 23.13 18.48 15.75
CA THR A 300 21.78 18.86 16.18
C THR A 300 21.11 17.73 16.95
N GLU A 301 19.93 18.02 17.51
CA GLU A 301 19.07 16.99 18.10
C GLU A 301 18.33 16.12 17.05
N TYR A 302 18.54 16.39 15.76
CA TYR A 302 17.90 15.64 14.68
C TYR A 302 18.41 14.19 14.63
N ALA A 303 17.48 13.25 14.54
CA ALA A 303 17.77 11.83 14.46
C ALA A 303 18.58 11.25 15.65
N THR A 304 18.55 11.92 16.81
CA THR A 304 19.11 11.40 18.05
C THR A 304 18.23 10.28 18.62
N PRO A 305 18.79 9.39 19.46
CA PRO A 305 18.02 8.31 20.10
C PRO A 305 16.76 8.83 20.77
N GLY A 306 15.61 8.19 20.48
CA GLY A 306 14.32 8.56 21.02
C GLY A 306 13.53 9.61 20.23
N THR A 307 14.16 10.33 19.27
CA THR A 307 13.42 11.23 18.36
C THR A 307 12.65 10.44 17.31
N LEU A 308 11.57 11.03 16.78
CA LEU A 308 10.70 10.36 15.80
C LEU A 308 11.42 10.11 14.47
N ARG A 309 11.43 8.86 14.01
CA ARG A 309 11.83 8.44 12.66
C ARG A 309 10.63 8.31 11.73
N GLY A 310 9.50 7.81 12.25
CA GLY A 310 8.20 7.68 11.59
C GLY A 310 7.05 8.23 12.41
N ASN A 311 5.83 7.92 12.00
CA ASN A 311 4.61 8.30 12.71
C ASN A 311 3.78 7.07 13.11
N PRO A 312 3.94 6.51 14.31
CA PRO A 312 3.30 5.28 14.74
C PRO A 312 1.76 5.36 14.85
N ALA A 313 1.18 6.53 14.61
CA ALA A 313 -0.27 6.72 14.69
C ALA A 313 -0.99 6.35 13.37
N ARG A 314 -0.26 6.07 12.31
CA ARG A 314 -0.85 5.82 10.97
C ARG A 314 -0.21 4.62 10.32
N ASN A 315 -1.04 3.66 9.94
CA ASN A 315 -0.59 2.51 9.16
C ASN A 315 -0.31 2.90 7.71
N ASP A 316 0.61 2.18 7.11
CA ASP A 316 0.92 2.25 5.70
C ASP A 316 -0.21 1.69 4.84
N ASN A 317 -0.43 2.30 3.69
CA ASN A 317 -1.47 1.86 2.77
C ASN A 317 -0.94 1.90 1.33
N TYR A 318 -1.71 1.32 0.40
CA TYR A 318 -1.36 1.40 -1.01
C TYR A 318 -2.59 1.40 -1.91
N LEU A 319 -2.41 1.98 -3.10
CA LEU A 319 -3.39 2.06 -4.16
C LEU A 319 -2.97 1.16 -5.31
N LEU A 320 -3.90 0.39 -5.85
CA LEU A 320 -3.71 -0.35 -7.11
C LEU A 320 -4.68 0.17 -8.15
N GLY A 321 -4.15 0.49 -9.33
CA GLY A 321 -4.93 0.75 -10.54
C GLY A 321 -4.64 -0.35 -11.55
N ASN A 322 -5.66 -0.99 -12.11
CA ASN A 322 -5.51 -2.16 -12.97
C ASN A 322 -6.39 -2.10 -14.20
N ILE A 323 -5.90 -2.66 -15.29
CA ILE A 323 -6.70 -3.04 -16.45
C ILE A 323 -6.68 -4.57 -16.51
N HIS A 324 -7.86 -5.20 -16.55
CA HIS A 324 -8.01 -6.65 -16.58
C HIS A 324 -8.63 -7.09 -17.90
N LEU A 325 -8.05 -8.13 -18.48
CA LEU A 325 -8.69 -8.95 -19.52
C LEU A 325 -9.32 -10.15 -18.84
N THR A 326 -10.63 -10.31 -19.00
CA THR A 326 -11.42 -11.34 -18.33
C THR A 326 -12.00 -12.31 -19.37
N TYR A 327 -11.82 -13.61 -19.14
CA TYR A 327 -12.45 -14.68 -19.92
C TYR A 327 -13.58 -15.33 -19.14
N ILE A 328 -14.75 -15.49 -19.78
CA ILE A 328 -15.94 -16.04 -19.17
C ILE A 328 -15.98 -17.56 -19.35
N LEU A 329 -16.03 -18.28 -18.25
CA LEU A 329 -16.15 -19.74 -18.16
C LEU A 329 -17.62 -20.17 -18.15
N GLY A 330 -18.43 -19.72 -19.08
CA GLY A 330 -19.85 -20.10 -19.17
C GLY A 330 -20.06 -21.24 -20.14
N SER A 331 -20.90 -22.21 -19.76
CA SER A 331 -21.40 -23.19 -20.72
C SER A 331 -22.64 -22.64 -21.44
N PRO A 332 -22.75 -22.73 -22.74
CA PRO A 332 -23.98 -22.34 -23.46
C PRO A 332 -25.16 -23.17 -22.93
N ILE A 333 -26.30 -22.51 -22.71
CA ILE A 333 -27.52 -23.18 -22.38
C ILE A 333 -27.96 -23.95 -23.62
N LYS A 334 -27.81 -25.29 -23.60
CA LYS A 334 -28.39 -26.15 -24.63
C LYS A 334 -29.89 -26.26 -24.35
N CYS A 335 -30.72 -25.71 -25.22
CA CYS A 335 -32.13 -26.04 -25.19
C CYS A 335 -32.26 -27.50 -25.55
N PRO A 336 -33.05 -28.31 -24.82
CA PRO A 336 -33.39 -29.66 -25.26
C PRO A 336 -34.05 -29.57 -26.63
N PRO A 337 -33.78 -30.50 -27.54
CA PRO A 337 -34.48 -30.54 -28.82
C PRO A 337 -36.00 -30.68 -28.55
N LEU A 338 -36.76 -29.82 -29.19
CA LEU A 338 -38.23 -29.98 -29.21
C LEU A 338 -38.55 -31.37 -29.80
N LYS A 339 -39.19 -32.23 -29.01
CA LYS A 339 -39.75 -33.47 -29.49
C LYS A 339 -41.01 -33.18 -30.27
#